data_c24f04f5765744916d1dee41c44e96bd
#
_entry.id   c24f04f5765744916d1dee41c44e96bd
#
_cell.length_a   1.000
_cell.length_b   1.000
_cell.length_c   1.000
_cell.angle_alpha   90.00
_cell.angle_beta   90.00
_cell.angle_gamma   90.00
#
_symmetry.space_group_name_H-M   'P 1'
#
loop_
_entity.id
_entity.type
_entity.pdbx_description
1 polymer ?
#
loop_
_entity_poly.entity_id
_entity_poly.type
_entity_poly.pdbx_seq_one_letter_code
_entity_poly.pdbx_strand_id
1 'polypeptide(L)'
;MCAWDHWWSGEVKMEMDVIKEYIDFAEEQGWPYMLIDWQWYGPYNKAHADITKPAPQLNMPEILEYARSKNVRCWLWLYCTDVNKNDSYKEAFALYEKWGIAGIKIDF
;
A
#
# COMPACT_ATOMS: atom_id res chain seq x y z
N MET A 1 13.18 8.40 -5.50
CA MET A 1 13.36 6.98 -5.13
C MET A 1 12.30 6.52 -4.18
N CYS A 2 12.04 5.23 -4.16
CA CYS A 2 10.95 4.64 -3.40
C CYS A 2 11.43 3.38 -2.67
N ALA A 3 11.14 3.28 -1.37
CA ALA A 3 11.29 2.03 -0.67
C ALA A 3 10.13 1.11 -1.06
N TRP A 4 10.39 -0.19 -1.12
CA TRP A 4 9.43 -1.16 -1.61
C TRP A 4 9.45 -2.37 -0.68
N ASP A 5 8.31 -2.68 -0.09
CA ASP A 5 8.20 -3.75 0.91
C ASP A 5 8.15 -5.16 0.32
N HIS A 6 8.10 -5.28 -0.99
CA HIS A 6 8.15 -6.58 -1.66
C HIS A 6 9.16 -6.53 -2.80
N TRP A 7 10.26 -7.23 -2.65
CA TRP A 7 11.27 -7.34 -3.68
C TRP A 7 11.32 -8.77 -4.17
N TRP A 8 11.82 -8.97 -5.37
CA TRP A 8 11.79 -10.27 -6.03
C TRP A 8 12.45 -11.39 -5.23
N SER A 9 13.29 -11.10 -4.29
CA SER A 9 14.05 -12.09 -3.54
C SER A 9 13.26 -12.85 -2.47
N GLY A 10 11.98 -12.47 -2.23
CA GLY A 10 11.18 -13.17 -1.25
C GLY A 10 9.97 -12.36 -0.82
N GLU A 11 9.09 -13.02 -0.08
CA GLU A 11 7.92 -12.39 0.46
C GLU A 11 8.24 -11.62 1.73
N VAL A 12 7.77 -10.39 1.79
CA VAL A 12 7.82 -9.59 3.00
C VAL A 12 6.48 -9.76 3.71
N LYS A 13 6.49 -9.94 5.02
CA LYS A 13 5.26 -10.06 5.77
C LYS A 13 4.49 -8.74 5.74
N MET A 14 3.22 -8.81 5.42
CA MET A 14 2.35 -7.64 5.42
C MET A 14 1.88 -7.38 6.85
N GLU A 15 2.76 -6.81 7.66
CA GLU A 15 2.55 -6.52 9.08
C GLU A 15 2.94 -5.08 9.38
N MET A 16 2.35 -4.52 10.44
CA MET A 16 2.59 -3.13 10.82
C MET A 16 4.06 -2.82 11.07
N ASP A 17 4.74 -3.67 11.82
CA ASP A 17 6.14 -3.45 12.18
C ASP A 17 7.04 -3.44 10.94
N VAL A 18 6.79 -4.35 10.01
CA VAL A 18 7.58 -4.46 8.79
C VAL A 18 7.37 -3.23 7.90
N ILE A 19 6.12 -2.79 7.76
CA ILE A 19 5.82 -1.61 6.95
C ILE A 19 6.49 -0.37 7.54
N LYS A 20 6.45 -0.22 8.86
CA LYS A 20 7.11 0.90 9.54
C LYS A 20 8.62 0.87 9.35
N GLU A 21 9.22 -0.33 9.34
CA GLU A 21 10.65 -0.46 9.06
C GLU A 21 11.01 0.05 7.67
N TYR A 22 10.19 -0.26 6.66
CA TYR A 22 10.42 0.23 5.31
C TYR A 22 10.23 1.74 5.20
N ILE A 23 9.29 2.30 5.96
CA ILE A 23 9.10 3.75 6.02
C ILE A 23 10.34 4.41 6.64
N ASP A 24 10.85 3.86 7.74
CA ASP A 24 12.06 4.34 8.39
C ASP A 24 13.26 4.28 7.44
N PHE A 25 13.36 3.18 6.68
CA PHE A 25 14.42 3.01 5.71
C PHE A 25 14.35 4.09 4.62
N ALA A 26 13.15 4.38 4.12
CA ALA A 26 12.96 5.43 3.14
C ALA A 26 13.40 6.78 3.69
N GLU A 27 13.04 7.07 4.93
CA GLU A 27 13.45 8.32 5.57
C GLU A 27 14.98 8.41 5.69
N GLU A 28 15.62 7.34 6.16
CA GLU A 28 17.07 7.29 6.32
C GLU A 28 17.80 7.54 4.99
N GLN A 29 17.27 7.02 3.90
CA GLN A 29 17.86 7.16 2.58
C GLN A 29 17.48 8.47 1.90
N GLY A 30 16.62 9.26 2.50
CA GLY A 30 16.13 10.50 1.91
C GLY A 30 15.16 10.25 0.75
N TRP A 31 14.50 9.10 0.71
CA TRP A 31 13.55 8.77 -0.34
C TRP A 31 12.14 9.22 0.06
N PRO A 32 11.45 9.94 -0.83
CA PRO A 32 10.13 10.49 -0.47
C PRO A 32 8.99 9.50 -0.50
N TYR A 33 9.19 8.28 -1.02
CA TYR A 33 8.10 7.34 -1.23
C TYR A 33 8.40 5.95 -0.70
N MET A 34 7.33 5.26 -0.27
CA MET A 34 7.36 3.85 0.09
C MET A 34 6.17 3.16 -0.59
N LEU A 35 6.43 2.10 -1.34
CA LEU A 35 5.38 1.31 -1.98
C LEU A 35 4.96 0.16 -1.07
N ILE A 36 3.67 0.14 -0.69
CA ILE A 36 3.09 -0.99 0.04
C ILE A 36 2.56 -1.95 -1.02
N ASP A 37 3.22 -3.09 -1.14
CA ASP A 37 3.01 -4.02 -2.25
C ASP A 37 1.85 -4.99 -1.98
N TRP A 38 1.80 -6.08 -2.73
CA TRP A 38 0.69 -7.01 -2.75
C TRP A 38 0.32 -7.51 -1.35
N GLN A 39 -0.94 -7.93 -1.21
CA GLN A 39 -1.54 -8.42 0.02
C GLN A 39 -1.86 -7.34 1.07
N TRP A 40 -1.66 -6.06 0.75
CA TRP A 40 -2.06 -5.03 1.72
C TRP A 40 -3.58 -5.05 1.96
N TYR A 41 -4.36 -5.46 0.99
CA TYR A 41 -5.80 -5.66 1.16
C TYR A 41 -6.17 -7.14 1.29
N GLY A 42 -5.21 -7.98 1.62
CA GLY A 42 -5.37 -9.41 1.77
C GLY A 42 -5.24 -10.13 0.45
N PRO A 43 -5.88 -11.31 0.33
CA PRO A 43 -5.80 -12.08 -0.92
C PRO A 43 -6.30 -11.28 -2.11
N TYR A 44 -5.50 -11.21 -3.15
CA TYR A 44 -5.84 -10.49 -4.37
C TYR A 44 -6.39 -11.45 -5.42
N ASN A 45 -7.05 -10.86 -6.46
CA ASN A 45 -7.64 -11.62 -7.57
C ASN A 45 -8.61 -12.70 -7.09
N LYS A 46 -9.42 -12.36 -6.08
CA LYS A 46 -10.43 -13.25 -5.53
C LYS A 46 -11.79 -12.59 -5.60
N ALA A 47 -12.85 -13.40 -5.58
CA ALA A 47 -14.21 -12.88 -5.63
C ALA A 47 -14.51 -11.92 -4.48
N HIS A 48 -13.89 -12.14 -3.32
CA HIS A 48 -14.10 -11.32 -2.13
C HIS A 48 -13.04 -10.22 -1.94
N ALA A 49 -12.09 -10.08 -2.87
CA ALA A 49 -11.06 -9.05 -2.76
C ALA A 49 -11.70 -7.66 -2.79
N ASP A 50 -11.28 -6.80 -1.88
CA ASP A 50 -11.83 -5.46 -1.75
C ASP A 50 -10.68 -4.46 -1.59
N ILE A 51 -10.45 -3.67 -2.64
CA ILE A 51 -9.35 -2.70 -2.67
C ILE A 51 -9.63 -1.46 -1.83
N THR A 52 -10.77 -1.40 -1.15
CA THR A 52 -11.09 -0.30 -0.23
C THR A 52 -10.83 -0.68 1.22
N LYS A 53 -10.47 -1.93 1.50
CA LYS A 53 -10.30 -2.42 2.87
C LYS A 53 -8.91 -3.02 3.08
N PRO A 54 -8.10 -2.42 3.97
CA PRO A 54 -6.81 -3.03 4.33
C PRO A 54 -7.01 -4.40 4.96
N ALA A 55 -5.99 -5.24 4.87
CA ALA A 55 -6.00 -6.53 5.57
C ALA A 55 -6.20 -6.32 7.07
N PRO A 56 -6.84 -7.28 7.78
CA PRO A 56 -7.16 -7.08 9.20
C PRO A 56 -5.99 -6.72 10.09
N GLN A 57 -4.80 -7.19 9.77
CA GLN A 57 -3.60 -6.92 10.57
C GLN A 57 -3.02 -5.52 10.32
N LEU A 58 -3.53 -4.78 9.33
CA LEU A 58 -3.02 -3.45 8.99
C LEU A 58 -3.98 -2.37 9.48
N ASN A 59 -3.41 -1.35 10.12
CA ASN A 59 -4.13 -0.14 10.46
C ASN A 59 -3.65 0.94 9.49
N MET A 60 -4.36 1.09 8.38
CA MET A 60 -3.93 2.02 7.33
C MET A 60 -3.84 3.47 7.81
N PRO A 61 -4.80 4.00 8.57
CA PRO A 61 -4.66 5.35 9.11
C PRO A 61 -3.38 5.53 9.94
N GLU A 62 -3.01 4.55 10.75
CA GLU A 62 -1.79 4.61 11.56
C GLU A 62 -0.54 4.58 10.67
N ILE A 63 -0.53 3.73 9.65
CA ILE A 63 0.59 3.64 8.70
C ILE A 63 0.79 4.99 8.02
N LEU A 64 -0.28 5.60 7.54
CA LEU A 64 -0.22 6.86 6.82
C LEU A 64 0.21 8.03 7.72
N GLU A 65 -0.25 8.03 8.96
CA GLU A 65 0.16 9.01 9.94
C GLU A 65 1.67 8.89 10.24
N TYR A 66 2.12 7.65 10.44
CA TYR A 66 3.52 7.37 10.69
C TYR A 66 4.39 7.82 9.50
N ALA A 67 3.98 7.48 8.29
CA ALA A 67 4.72 7.90 7.10
C ALA A 67 4.78 9.42 6.98
N ARG A 68 3.67 10.08 7.24
CA ARG A 68 3.61 11.54 7.19
C ARG A 68 4.57 12.17 8.20
N SER A 69 4.67 11.60 9.39
CA SER A 69 5.58 12.09 10.43
C SER A 69 7.05 11.96 10.02
N LYS A 70 7.34 11.08 9.07
CA LYS A 70 8.69 10.83 8.54
C LYS A 70 8.92 11.51 7.18
N ASN A 71 7.97 12.31 6.70
CA ASN A 71 8.02 12.93 5.38
C ASN A 71 8.09 11.92 4.24
N VAL A 72 7.44 10.77 4.43
CA VAL A 72 7.36 9.71 3.43
C VAL A 72 5.90 9.60 2.99
N ARG A 73 5.66 9.48 1.69
CA ARG A 73 4.33 9.25 1.14
C ARG A 73 4.23 7.83 0.63
N CYS A 74 3.05 7.24 0.73
CA CYS A 74 2.84 5.86 0.37
C CYS A 74 2.23 5.71 -1.00
N TRP A 75 2.66 4.66 -1.71
CA TRP A 75 2.02 4.16 -2.92
C TRP A 75 1.40 2.81 -2.56
N LEU A 76 0.33 2.45 -3.25
CA LEU A 76 -0.35 1.17 -3.04
C LEU A 76 -0.32 0.32 -4.29
N TRP A 77 -0.18 -0.98 -4.09
CA TRP A 77 -0.21 -1.97 -5.17
C TRP A 77 -1.64 -2.47 -5.37
N LEU A 78 -2.05 -2.64 -6.63
CA LEU A 78 -3.37 -3.17 -6.97
C LEU A 78 -3.23 -4.22 -8.08
N TYR A 79 -4.03 -5.27 -8.00
CA TYR A 79 -4.16 -6.23 -9.07
C TYR A 79 -5.22 -5.74 -10.06
N CYS A 80 -4.94 -5.78 -11.35
CA CYS A 80 -5.80 -5.13 -12.35
C CYS A 80 -7.23 -5.64 -12.36
N THR A 81 -7.44 -6.93 -12.15
CA THR A 81 -8.79 -7.50 -12.09
C THR A 81 -9.59 -6.94 -10.92
N ASP A 82 -8.92 -6.77 -9.78
CA ASP A 82 -9.57 -6.21 -8.59
C ASP A 82 -9.97 -4.76 -8.80
N VAL A 83 -9.16 -4.00 -9.53
CA VAL A 83 -9.45 -2.61 -9.87
C VAL A 83 -10.70 -2.49 -10.72
N ASN A 84 -10.81 -3.38 -11.71
CA ASN A 84 -11.91 -3.32 -12.69
C ASN A 84 -13.21 -3.96 -12.20
N LYS A 85 -13.16 -4.64 -11.08
CA LYS A 85 -14.29 -5.39 -10.56
C LYS A 85 -15.39 -4.46 -10.07
N ASN A 86 -16.57 -4.54 -10.70
CA ASN A 86 -17.76 -3.75 -10.30
C ASN A 86 -17.49 -2.26 -10.17
N ASP A 87 -16.58 -1.72 -10.99
CA ASP A 87 -16.20 -0.29 -10.95
C ASP A 87 -15.66 0.14 -9.58
N SER A 88 -15.08 -0.77 -8.80
CA SER A 88 -14.55 -0.46 -7.47
C SER A 88 -13.46 0.60 -7.48
N TYR A 89 -12.82 0.82 -8.62
CA TYR A 89 -11.77 1.83 -8.72
C TYR A 89 -12.27 3.25 -8.39
N LYS A 90 -13.52 3.55 -8.69
CA LYS A 90 -14.10 4.88 -8.43
C LYS A 90 -14.12 5.18 -6.93
N GLU A 91 -14.65 4.24 -6.16
CA GLU A 91 -14.72 4.34 -4.71
C GLU A 91 -13.33 4.29 -4.08
N ALA A 92 -12.50 3.37 -4.56
CA ALA A 92 -11.16 3.18 -4.04
C ALA A 92 -10.30 4.43 -4.24
N PHE A 93 -10.32 5.01 -5.44
CA PHE A 93 -9.47 6.17 -5.73
C PHE A 93 -9.91 7.39 -4.92
N ALA A 94 -11.21 7.56 -4.67
CA ALA A 94 -11.70 8.62 -3.80
C ALA A 94 -11.19 8.42 -2.37
N LEU A 95 -11.18 7.18 -1.89
CA LEU A 95 -10.66 6.83 -0.57
C LEU A 95 -9.16 7.09 -0.49
N TYR A 96 -8.41 6.69 -1.51
CA TYR A 96 -6.96 6.88 -1.54
C TYR A 96 -6.59 8.35 -1.55
N GLU A 97 -7.39 9.18 -2.21
CA GLU A 97 -7.19 10.62 -2.17
C GLU A 97 -7.36 11.16 -0.75
N LYS A 98 -8.36 10.68 -0.03
CA LYS A 98 -8.56 11.06 1.37
C LYS A 98 -7.38 10.61 2.24
N TRP A 99 -6.81 9.46 1.94
CA TRP A 99 -5.65 8.94 2.67
C TRP A 99 -4.36 9.69 2.33
N GLY A 100 -4.34 10.47 1.26
CA GLY A 100 -3.13 11.15 0.83
C GLY A 100 -2.14 10.23 0.14
N ILE A 101 -2.63 9.17 -0.51
CA ILE A 101 -1.79 8.25 -1.27
C ILE A 101 -1.17 8.98 -2.46
N ALA A 102 0.14 8.82 -2.66
CA ALA A 102 0.87 9.53 -3.70
C ALA A 102 0.68 8.92 -5.08
N GLY A 103 0.42 7.62 -5.15
CA GLY A 103 0.22 6.94 -6.42
C GLY A 103 -0.10 5.48 -6.24
N ILE A 104 -0.32 4.78 -7.34
CA ILE A 104 -0.66 3.36 -7.33
C ILE A 104 0.17 2.62 -8.37
N LYS A 105 0.46 1.35 -8.07
CA LYS A 105 1.07 0.41 -9.01
C LYS A 105 0.03 -0.63 -9.35
N ILE A 106 -0.38 -0.70 -10.61
CA ILE A 106 -1.33 -1.70 -11.08
C ILE A 106 -0.54 -2.78 -11.79
N ASP A 107 -0.68 -4.02 -11.34
CA ASP A 107 0.08 -5.16 -11.83
C ASP A 107 -0.84 -6.15 -12.54
N PHE A 108 -0.25 -6.83 -13.56
CA PHE A 108 -0.94 -7.79 -14.39
C PHE A 108 -2.16 -7.17 -15.08
#